data_a3110c428694e4c88c1ed07680ba84b3
#
_entry.id   a3110c428694e4c88c1ed07680ba84b3
#
_cell.length_a   1.000
_cell.length_b   1.000
_cell.length_c   1.000
_cell.angle_alpha   90.00
_cell.angle_beta   90.00
_cell.angle_gamma   90.00
#
_symmetry.space_group_name_H-M   'P 1'
#
loop_
_entity.id
_entity.type
_entity.pdbx_description
1 polymer ?
#
loop_
_entity_poly.entity_id
_entity_poly.type
_entity_poly.pdbx_seq_one_letter_code
_entity_poly.pdbx_strand_id
1 'polypeptide(L)'
;MFKMAEHDGDLNTFSTNLLDRAFQHLHEADLRASVLESPDELGHRDGLVRVDSTTGGQTYELQIKSRVSPSSAASVRPGRTHLLIVTRYVPESVAEAWRARDIHFVDTAGNMFLRWPGLLVDVRGRRDSTAARTQTQSNPLRAFRPSGQKVLFALLSKPELASATYRDIAQASDTSLGTVQAVIKELVSTGHMLESGDGRRLHRTRRLFDRWVEAYALELYPKLTFARFDSSDPNWWRSAKDALLASGAQWGGETAANILDDYLRPARTIVYAREVPKRLVLENRLRKAQGEGDVEIRKKFWKFEPTNPLIVPTPLVYADLMASADPRQIEQAQRLREGDGLLRRIDRD
;
A
#
# COMPACT_ATOMS: atom_id res chain seq x y z
N MET A 1 11.89 -27.31 21.45
CA MET A 1 12.33 -27.51 20.08
C MET A 1 11.50 -26.58 19.19
N PHE A 2 12.07 -25.41 18.90
CA PHE A 2 11.40 -24.27 18.30
C PHE A 2 11.27 -24.46 16.79
N LYS A 3 10.06 -24.30 16.23
CA LYS A 3 9.82 -24.07 14.81
C LYS A 3 9.78 -22.56 14.56
N MET A 4 10.94 -21.97 14.28
CA MET A 4 11.06 -20.72 13.54
C MET A 4 11.70 -21.09 12.19
N ALA A 5 10.99 -20.97 11.10
CA ALA A 5 11.52 -20.78 9.74
C ALA A 5 10.43 -21.08 8.68
N GLU A 6 9.54 -20.11 8.43
CA GLU A 6 8.71 -20.17 7.19
C GLU A 6 8.38 -18.76 6.61
N HIS A 7 8.88 -17.68 7.22
CA HIS A 7 8.61 -16.31 6.74
C HIS A 7 9.78 -15.64 5.98
N ASP A 8 11.00 -16.16 6.11
CA ASP A 8 12.19 -15.66 5.38
C ASP A 8 12.30 -16.19 3.93
N GLY A 9 11.61 -17.28 3.60
CA GLY A 9 11.73 -17.94 2.29
C GLY A 9 11.20 -17.11 1.11
N ASP A 10 10.10 -16.39 1.27
CA ASP A 10 9.43 -15.71 0.15
C ASP A 10 10.08 -14.37 -0.23
N LEU A 11 10.55 -13.59 0.73
CA LEU A 11 11.31 -12.35 0.49
C LEU A 11 12.69 -12.66 -0.12
N ASN A 12 13.35 -13.69 0.35
CA ASN A 12 14.64 -14.12 -0.16
C ASN A 12 14.51 -14.65 -1.60
N THR A 13 13.49 -15.44 -1.92
CA THR A 13 13.21 -15.96 -3.27
C THR A 13 12.86 -14.85 -4.24
N PHE A 14 12.11 -13.82 -3.82
CA PHE A 14 11.75 -12.67 -4.66
C PHE A 14 12.98 -11.80 -4.97
N SER A 15 13.79 -11.50 -3.97
CA SER A 15 15.02 -10.70 -4.11
C SER A 15 16.04 -11.43 -4.98
N THR A 16 16.19 -12.74 -4.82
CA THR A 16 17.07 -13.59 -5.65
C THR A 16 16.63 -13.56 -7.12
N ASN A 17 15.33 -13.68 -7.40
CA ASN A 17 14.81 -13.67 -8.79
C ASN A 17 15.00 -12.29 -9.48
N LEU A 18 14.90 -11.19 -8.73
CA LEU A 18 15.20 -9.84 -9.28
C LEU A 18 16.68 -9.68 -9.59
N LEU A 19 17.56 -10.15 -8.71
CA LEU A 19 19.02 -10.12 -8.90
C LEU A 19 19.45 -10.96 -10.07
N ASP A 20 18.97 -12.19 -10.19
CA ASP A 20 19.31 -13.10 -11.29
C ASP A 20 18.99 -12.48 -12.65
N ARG A 21 17.80 -11.86 -12.77
CA ARG A 21 17.43 -11.17 -14.01
C ARG A 21 18.26 -9.92 -14.28
N ALA A 22 18.53 -9.12 -13.27
CA ALA A 22 19.39 -7.96 -13.41
C ALA A 22 20.80 -8.36 -13.85
N PHE A 23 21.36 -9.41 -13.24
CA PHE A 23 22.69 -9.94 -13.60
C PHE A 23 22.72 -10.53 -15.00
N GLN A 24 21.64 -11.18 -15.45
CA GLN A 24 21.51 -11.64 -16.83
C GLN A 24 21.60 -10.46 -17.80
N HIS A 25 20.90 -9.34 -17.54
CA HIS A 25 20.96 -8.15 -18.41
C HIS A 25 22.33 -7.45 -18.37
N LEU A 26 23.01 -7.47 -17.22
CA LEU A 26 24.41 -7.02 -17.15
C LEU A 26 25.31 -7.91 -18.02
N HIS A 27 25.13 -9.23 -17.98
CA HIS A 27 25.88 -10.15 -18.81
C HIS A 27 25.61 -9.96 -20.32
N GLU A 28 24.36 -9.69 -20.71
CA GLU A 28 23.99 -9.34 -22.09
C GLU A 28 24.65 -8.01 -22.55
N ALA A 29 25.09 -7.17 -21.64
CA ALA A 29 25.83 -5.94 -21.89
C ALA A 29 27.35 -6.10 -21.71
N ASP A 30 27.87 -7.34 -21.76
CA ASP A 30 29.29 -7.69 -21.57
C ASP A 30 29.86 -7.28 -20.19
N LEU A 31 28.97 -7.19 -19.16
CA LEU A 31 29.39 -6.93 -17.80
C LEU A 31 29.24 -8.19 -16.93
N ARG A 32 30.18 -8.40 -16.02
CA ARG A 32 30.12 -9.49 -15.03
C ARG A 32 29.82 -8.98 -13.67
N ALA A 33 28.69 -9.41 -13.10
CA ALA A 33 28.31 -9.08 -11.74
C ALA A 33 28.59 -10.26 -10.80
N SER A 34 29.14 -9.95 -9.61
CA SER A 34 29.39 -10.93 -8.55
C SER A 34 29.00 -10.35 -7.20
N VAL A 35 28.31 -11.14 -6.38
CA VAL A 35 27.98 -10.77 -5.01
C VAL A 35 29.21 -10.98 -4.14
N LEU A 36 29.66 -9.94 -3.45
CA LEU A 36 30.79 -9.99 -2.53
C LEU A 36 30.36 -10.25 -1.10
N GLU A 37 29.26 -9.63 -0.68
CA GLU A 37 28.68 -9.80 0.66
C GLU A 37 27.16 -9.92 0.54
N SER A 38 26.58 -10.82 1.31
CA SER A 38 25.13 -10.95 1.50
C SER A 38 24.58 -9.83 2.41
N PRO A 39 23.23 -9.66 2.52
CA PRO A 39 22.61 -8.65 3.37
C PRO A 39 23.17 -8.66 4.80
N ASP A 40 23.35 -7.48 5.40
CA ASP A 40 23.76 -7.37 6.79
C ASP A 40 22.56 -7.66 7.72
N GLU A 41 22.87 -8.16 8.95
CA GLU A 41 21.84 -8.49 9.97
C GLU A 41 21.06 -7.25 10.45
N LEU A 42 21.52 -6.02 10.16
CA LEU A 42 20.89 -4.76 10.54
C LEU A 42 19.98 -4.18 9.45
N GLY A 43 19.88 -4.80 8.27
CA GLY A 43 18.94 -4.45 7.22
C GLY A 43 19.18 -3.08 6.55
N HIS A 44 20.38 -2.50 6.67
CA HIS A 44 20.70 -1.19 6.10
C HIS A 44 21.07 -1.25 4.62
N ARG A 45 21.51 -2.42 4.12
CA ARG A 45 21.88 -2.71 2.72
C ARG A 45 21.55 -4.16 2.37
N ASP A 46 21.22 -4.34 1.11
CA ASP A 46 20.86 -5.68 0.58
C ASP A 46 22.10 -6.45 0.08
N GLY A 47 23.32 -5.94 0.32
CA GLY A 47 24.58 -6.57 0.07
C GLY A 47 25.62 -5.68 -0.64
N LEU A 48 26.77 -6.27 -0.99
CA LEU A 48 27.81 -5.69 -1.82
C LEU A 48 27.95 -6.48 -3.12
N VAL A 49 27.98 -5.77 -4.25
CA VAL A 49 28.12 -6.35 -5.60
C VAL A 49 29.26 -5.69 -6.32
N ARG A 50 30.09 -6.50 -6.99
CA ARG A 50 31.07 -6.02 -7.93
C ARG A 50 30.59 -6.22 -9.34
N VAL A 51 30.70 -5.18 -10.15
CA VAL A 51 30.42 -5.24 -11.60
C VAL A 51 31.71 -4.95 -12.34
N ASP A 52 32.16 -5.88 -13.16
CA ASP A 52 33.39 -5.81 -13.93
C ASP A 52 33.08 -5.74 -15.44
N SER A 53 33.90 -4.96 -16.15
CA SER A 53 33.98 -4.89 -17.60
C SER A 53 35.37 -5.27 -18.08
N THR A 54 35.60 -5.29 -19.39
CA THR A 54 36.93 -5.49 -19.97
C THR A 54 37.91 -4.36 -19.66
N THR A 55 37.43 -3.18 -19.30
CA THR A 55 38.24 -1.98 -19.02
C THR A 55 38.38 -1.65 -17.53
N GLY A 56 37.77 -2.44 -16.64
CA GLY A 56 37.82 -2.23 -15.19
C GLY A 56 36.51 -2.61 -14.53
N GLY A 57 36.39 -2.37 -13.23
CA GLY A 57 35.21 -2.72 -12.46
C GLY A 57 34.92 -1.76 -11.29
N GLN A 58 33.69 -1.76 -10.84
CA GLN A 58 33.19 -0.94 -9.76
C GLN A 58 32.47 -1.79 -8.70
N THR A 59 32.75 -1.52 -7.43
CA THR A 59 32.03 -2.13 -6.30
C THR A 59 30.87 -1.22 -5.88
N TYR A 60 29.72 -1.81 -5.63
CA TYR A 60 28.49 -1.14 -5.30
C TYR A 60 27.88 -1.65 -4.00
N GLU A 61 27.35 -0.73 -3.23
CA GLU A 61 26.32 -1.05 -2.23
C GLU A 61 25.02 -1.36 -2.98
N LEU A 62 24.45 -2.52 -2.71
CA LEU A 62 23.23 -3.00 -3.38
C LEU A 62 21.99 -2.55 -2.63
N GLN A 63 21.00 -2.05 -3.35
CA GLN A 63 19.64 -1.86 -2.86
C GLN A 63 18.63 -2.51 -3.82
N ILE A 64 17.85 -3.45 -3.28
CA ILE A 64 16.78 -4.12 -4.03
C ILE A 64 15.46 -3.44 -3.68
N LYS A 65 14.79 -2.90 -4.69
CA LYS A 65 13.49 -2.26 -4.50
C LYS A 65 12.44 -2.95 -5.37
N SER A 66 11.37 -3.43 -4.78
CA SER A 66 10.25 -4.04 -5.53
C SER A 66 9.59 -3.06 -6.49
N ARG A 67 9.55 -1.77 -6.12
CA ARG A 67 9.03 -0.66 -6.93
C ARG A 67 9.76 0.63 -6.61
N VAL A 68 9.83 1.52 -7.61
CA VAL A 68 10.31 2.89 -7.45
C VAL A 68 9.25 3.88 -7.94
N SER A 69 9.11 4.98 -7.21
CA SER A 69 8.22 6.10 -7.52
C SER A 69 9.03 7.41 -7.48
N PRO A 70 8.54 8.51 -8.04
CA PRO A 70 9.23 9.81 -7.95
C PRO A 70 9.54 10.22 -6.51
N SER A 71 8.66 9.95 -5.56
CA SER A 71 8.87 10.26 -4.14
C SER A 71 9.94 9.37 -3.50
N SER A 72 9.91 8.05 -3.73
CA SER A 72 10.93 7.13 -3.22
C SER A 72 12.28 7.34 -3.91
N ALA A 73 12.29 7.79 -5.18
CA ALA A 73 13.50 8.13 -5.90
C ALA A 73 14.22 9.37 -5.32
N ALA A 74 13.46 10.36 -4.88
CA ALA A 74 14.00 11.58 -4.26
C ALA A 74 14.69 11.30 -2.92
N SER A 75 14.26 10.29 -2.18
CA SER A 75 14.83 9.90 -0.89
C SER A 75 16.14 9.09 -1.01
N VAL A 76 16.44 8.56 -2.19
CA VAL A 76 17.71 7.85 -2.42
C VAL A 76 18.88 8.84 -2.34
N ARG A 77 19.82 8.59 -1.45
CA ARG A 77 21.06 9.37 -1.30
C ARG A 77 22.25 8.47 -1.56
N PRO A 78 23.16 8.85 -2.47
CA PRO A 78 24.42 8.13 -2.60
C PRO A 78 25.21 8.29 -1.29
N GLY A 79 25.72 7.18 -0.76
CA GLY A 79 26.60 7.14 0.38
C GLY A 79 28.05 7.46 -0.01
N ARG A 80 29.02 7.00 0.80
CA ARG A 80 30.45 7.05 0.46
C ARG A 80 30.84 6.03 -0.60
N THR A 81 30.08 4.98 -0.78
CA THR A 81 30.21 3.93 -1.80
C THR A 81 29.23 4.17 -2.92
N HIS A 82 29.56 3.75 -4.16
CA HIS A 82 28.62 3.80 -5.26
C HIS A 82 27.42 2.91 -4.97
N LEU A 83 26.22 3.39 -5.30
CA LEU A 83 24.96 2.69 -5.07
C LEU A 83 24.47 2.08 -6.37
N LEU A 84 24.12 0.77 -6.35
CA LEU A 84 23.41 0.10 -7.42
C LEU A 84 21.99 -0.27 -6.96
N ILE A 85 21.01 0.29 -7.64
CA ILE A 85 19.60 -0.04 -7.40
C ILE A 85 19.14 -1.11 -8.38
N VAL A 86 18.66 -2.23 -7.85
CA VAL A 86 18.01 -3.28 -8.62
C VAL A 86 16.52 -3.25 -8.34
N THR A 87 15.72 -3.17 -9.40
CA THR A 87 14.26 -3.07 -9.28
C THR A 87 13.57 -3.75 -10.45
N ARG A 88 12.25 -3.96 -10.33
CA ARG A 88 11.45 -4.54 -11.41
C ARG A 88 11.37 -3.63 -12.63
N TYR A 89 11.18 -2.33 -12.45
CA TYR A 89 11.07 -1.36 -13.53
C TYR A 89 11.36 0.06 -13.00
N VAL A 90 12.12 0.83 -13.78
CA VAL A 90 12.39 2.24 -13.51
C VAL A 90 11.59 3.12 -14.48
N PRO A 91 10.59 3.89 -14.01
CA PRO A 91 9.89 4.86 -14.84
C PRO A 91 10.87 5.91 -15.41
N GLU A 92 10.63 6.39 -16.66
CA GLU A 92 11.53 7.32 -17.33
C GLU A 92 11.84 8.57 -16.52
N SER A 93 10.83 9.18 -15.88
CA SER A 93 11.02 10.37 -15.02
C SER A 93 11.94 10.08 -13.80
N VAL A 94 11.91 8.86 -13.27
CA VAL A 94 12.79 8.41 -12.18
C VAL A 94 14.19 8.16 -12.72
N ALA A 95 14.28 7.48 -13.87
CA ALA A 95 15.55 7.19 -14.53
C ALA A 95 16.32 8.47 -14.88
N GLU A 96 15.64 9.50 -15.42
CA GLU A 96 16.24 10.80 -15.70
C GLU A 96 16.75 11.49 -14.43
N ALA A 97 15.94 11.51 -13.37
CA ALA A 97 16.33 12.10 -12.08
C ALA A 97 17.54 11.37 -11.45
N TRP A 98 17.63 10.05 -11.62
CA TRP A 98 18.74 9.24 -11.13
C TRP A 98 20.01 9.44 -11.94
N ARG A 99 19.92 9.50 -13.29
CA ARG A 99 21.05 9.82 -14.18
C ARG A 99 21.66 11.19 -13.84
N ALA A 100 20.81 12.20 -13.63
CA ALA A 100 21.26 13.55 -13.27
C ALA A 100 22.02 13.60 -11.92
N ARG A 101 21.77 12.62 -11.04
CA ARG A 101 22.39 12.50 -9.71
C ARG A 101 23.48 11.42 -9.64
N ASP A 102 23.84 10.82 -10.78
CA ASP A 102 24.80 9.72 -10.87
C ASP A 102 24.44 8.50 -10.00
N ILE A 103 23.15 8.20 -9.90
CA ILE A 103 22.64 7.01 -9.20
C ILE A 103 22.51 5.90 -10.23
N HIS A 104 23.21 4.80 -10.00
CA HIS A 104 23.26 3.67 -10.90
C HIS A 104 22.10 2.72 -10.64
N PHE A 105 21.56 2.13 -11.71
CA PHE A 105 20.42 1.21 -11.60
C PHE A 105 20.41 0.17 -12.74
N VAL A 106 19.75 -0.94 -12.44
CA VAL A 106 19.37 -1.98 -13.42
C VAL A 106 17.96 -2.43 -13.12
N ASP A 107 17.09 -2.51 -14.12
CA ASP A 107 15.76 -3.10 -13.96
C ASP A 107 15.62 -4.45 -14.69
N THR A 108 14.57 -5.20 -14.35
CA THR A 108 14.34 -6.53 -14.97
C THR A 108 13.87 -6.48 -16.42
N ALA A 109 13.63 -5.30 -16.98
CA ALA A 109 13.42 -5.09 -18.42
C ALA A 109 14.73 -4.90 -19.16
N GLY A 110 15.83 -4.68 -18.42
CA GLY A 110 17.16 -4.41 -18.96
C GLY A 110 17.43 -2.94 -19.22
N ASN A 111 16.58 -2.00 -18.70
CA ASN A 111 17.00 -0.61 -18.65
C ASN A 111 18.06 -0.47 -17.58
N MET A 112 19.15 0.23 -17.88
CA MET A 112 20.26 0.38 -16.96
C MET A 112 21.00 1.68 -17.18
N PHE A 113 21.60 2.17 -16.11
CA PHE A 113 22.54 3.27 -16.14
C PHE A 113 23.72 2.95 -15.21
N LEU A 114 24.93 2.82 -15.79
CA LEU A 114 26.17 2.57 -15.08
C LEU A 114 27.24 3.47 -15.66
N ARG A 115 28.03 4.12 -14.80
CA ARG A 115 29.10 4.99 -15.22
C ARG A 115 30.28 4.94 -14.25
N TRP A 116 31.48 4.67 -14.78
CA TRP A 116 32.76 4.82 -14.09
C TRP A 116 33.88 5.13 -15.10
N PRO A 117 35.11 5.48 -14.69
CA PRO A 117 36.20 5.74 -15.65
C PRO A 117 36.40 4.58 -16.59
N GLY A 118 36.21 4.82 -17.89
CA GLY A 118 36.33 3.83 -18.96
C GLY A 118 35.05 3.06 -19.31
N LEU A 119 33.91 3.33 -18.63
CA LEU A 119 32.62 2.72 -18.94
C LEU A 119 31.46 3.70 -18.84
N LEU A 120 30.60 3.70 -19.85
CA LEU A 120 29.24 4.24 -19.80
C LEU A 120 28.28 3.26 -20.44
N VAL A 121 27.33 2.76 -19.66
CA VAL A 121 26.18 1.97 -20.15
C VAL A 121 24.93 2.74 -19.83
N ASP A 122 24.18 3.13 -20.85
CA ASP A 122 22.89 3.82 -20.72
C ASP A 122 21.88 3.19 -21.66
N VAL A 123 21.14 2.21 -21.16
CA VAL A 123 20.08 1.51 -21.89
C VAL A 123 18.75 2.05 -21.47
N ARG A 124 17.94 2.45 -22.44
CA ARG A 124 16.64 3.11 -22.25
C ARG A 124 15.55 2.45 -23.08
N GLY A 125 14.32 2.61 -22.61
CA GLY A 125 13.13 2.27 -23.38
C GLY A 125 12.89 0.78 -23.58
N ARG A 126 13.69 -0.10 -22.94
CA ARG A 126 13.40 -1.52 -22.93
C ARG A 126 12.11 -1.79 -22.19
N ARG A 127 11.21 -2.53 -22.82
CA ARG A 127 9.97 -3.03 -22.24
C ARG A 127 10.10 -4.53 -22.16
N ASP A 128 10.12 -5.07 -20.95
CA ASP A 128 10.10 -6.51 -20.76
C ASP A 128 8.86 -7.09 -21.47
N SER A 129 9.03 -7.97 -22.46
CA SER A 129 7.94 -8.67 -23.14
C SER A 129 7.15 -9.57 -22.17
N THR A 130 7.80 -10.03 -21.09
CA THR A 130 7.16 -10.69 -19.95
C THR A 130 6.54 -9.66 -19.00
N ALA A 131 7.19 -8.49 -18.80
CA ALA A 131 6.61 -7.37 -18.07
C ALA A 131 5.57 -6.61 -18.92
N ALA A 132 5.65 -6.61 -20.27
CA ALA A 132 4.57 -6.12 -21.12
C ALA A 132 3.33 -7.03 -21.06
N ARG A 133 3.46 -8.34 -20.88
CA ARG A 133 2.32 -9.20 -20.49
C ARG A 133 1.84 -8.94 -19.06
N THR A 134 2.74 -8.57 -18.14
CA THR A 134 2.40 -8.15 -16.78
C THR A 134 2.07 -6.65 -16.71
N GLN A 135 2.53 -5.80 -17.68
CA GLN A 135 2.18 -4.37 -17.79
C GLN A 135 0.98 -4.08 -18.67
N THR A 136 0.58 -4.94 -19.59
CA THR A 136 -0.81 -4.98 -20.08
C THR A 136 -1.76 -5.51 -19.00
N GLN A 137 -1.22 -6.11 -17.91
CA GLN A 137 -1.90 -6.38 -16.65
C GLN A 137 -1.46 -5.43 -15.50
N SER A 138 -0.49 -4.52 -15.65
CA SER A 138 -0.14 -3.47 -14.67
C SER A 138 -0.71 -2.08 -14.95
N ASN A 139 -1.73 -1.97 -15.73
CA ASN A 139 -2.83 -1.14 -15.34
C ASN A 139 -3.23 -1.67 -13.95
N PRO A 140 -3.05 -0.90 -12.83
CA PRO A 140 -3.35 -1.47 -11.52
C PRO A 140 -4.70 -2.12 -11.64
N LEU A 141 -4.78 -3.41 -11.25
CA LEU A 141 -6.01 -4.20 -11.39
C LEU A 141 -7.13 -3.24 -11.05
N ARG A 142 -8.17 -3.14 -11.84
CA ARG A 142 -9.26 -2.16 -11.65
C ARG A 142 -9.77 -2.17 -10.22
N ALA A 143 -9.70 -3.35 -9.59
CA ALA A 143 -9.97 -3.57 -8.18
C ALA A 143 -9.12 -2.69 -7.23
N PHE A 144 -7.89 -2.33 -7.61
CA PHE A 144 -6.99 -1.51 -6.77
C PHE A 144 -6.92 -0.03 -7.19
N ARG A 145 -7.69 0.39 -8.20
CA ARG A 145 -7.92 1.81 -8.48
C ARG A 145 -8.92 2.41 -7.49
N PRO A 146 -8.93 3.72 -7.25
CA PRO A 146 -9.79 4.33 -6.21
C PRO A 146 -11.26 3.90 -6.23
N SER A 147 -11.88 3.77 -7.41
CA SER A 147 -13.26 3.29 -7.52
C SER A 147 -13.40 1.80 -7.23
N GLY A 148 -12.44 0.98 -7.67
CA GLY A 148 -12.41 -0.46 -7.40
C GLY A 148 -12.08 -0.77 -5.93
N GLN A 149 -11.22 0.03 -5.30
CA GLN A 149 -10.93 -0.10 -3.87
C GLN A 149 -12.17 0.06 -2.99
N LYS A 150 -13.15 0.89 -3.40
CA LYS A 150 -14.43 1.02 -2.71
C LYS A 150 -15.27 -0.26 -2.83
N VAL A 151 -15.25 -0.91 -4.00
CA VAL A 151 -15.91 -2.22 -4.20
C VAL A 151 -15.24 -3.28 -3.32
N LEU A 152 -13.88 -3.37 -3.35
CA LEU A 152 -13.14 -4.29 -2.48
C LEU A 152 -13.43 -4.05 -1.01
N PHE A 153 -13.44 -2.80 -0.57
CA PHE A 153 -13.78 -2.46 0.81
C PHE A 153 -15.17 -2.97 1.21
N ALA A 154 -16.17 -2.78 0.35
CA ALA A 154 -17.52 -3.27 0.63
C ALA A 154 -17.55 -4.80 0.75
N LEU A 155 -16.89 -5.52 -0.16
CA LEU A 155 -16.81 -6.98 -0.15
C LEU A 155 -16.01 -7.53 1.05
N LEU A 156 -14.92 -6.87 1.45
CA LEU A 156 -14.10 -7.27 2.60
C LEU A 156 -14.81 -6.97 3.93
N SER A 157 -15.57 -5.87 4.00
CA SER A 157 -16.32 -5.47 5.20
C SER A 157 -17.63 -6.23 5.37
N LYS A 158 -18.23 -6.67 4.27
CA LYS A 158 -19.51 -7.38 4.19
C LYS A 158 -19.36 -8.55 3.22
N PRO A 159 -18.78 -9.69 3.65
CA PRO A 159 -18.51 -10.84 2.77
C PRO A 159 -19.75 -11.40 2.07
N GLU A 160 -20.93 -11.25 2.68
CA GLU A 160 -22.22 -11.63 2.10
C GLU A 160 -22.54 -10.88 0.81
N LEU A 161 -22.00 -9.69 0.60
CA LEU A 161 -22.16 -8.93 -0.64
C LEU A 161 -21.54 -9.64 -1.86
N ALA A 162 -20.60 -10.57 -1.65
CA ALA A 162 -20.02 -11.32 -2.75
C ALA A 162 -21.10 -12.08 -3.57
N SER A 163 -22.15 -12.60 -2.90
CA SER A 163 -23.29 -13.28 -3.54
C SER A 163 -24.42 -12.34 -3.97
N ALA A 164 -24.38 -11.08 -3.56
CA ALA A 164 -25.42 -10.10 -3.87
C ALA A 164 -25.44 -9.71 -5.36
N THR A 165 -26.50 -9.03 -5.81
CA THR A 165 -26.56 -8.52 -7.17
C THR A 165 -25.50 -7.42 -7.40
N TYR A 166 -25.09 -7.24 -8.63
CA TYR A 166 -24.14 -6.15 -8.97
C TYR A 166 -24.69 -4.75 -8.64
N ARG A 167 -26.01 -4.58 -8.63
CA ARG A 167 -26.66 -3.32 -8.23
C ARG A 167 -26.53 -3.09 -6.73
N ASP A 168 -26.72 -4.13 -5.92
CA ASP A 168 -26.59 -4.03 -4.46
C ASP A 168 -25.13 -3.73 -4.08
N ILE A 169 -24.15 -4.38 -4.74
CA ILE A 169 -22.74 -4.10 -4.54
C ILE A 169 -22.40 -2.66 -4.95
N ALA A 170 -22.94 -2.18 -6.08
CA ALA A 170 -22.73 -0.80 -6.55
C ALA A 170 -23.30 0.22 -5.58
N GLN A 171 -24.50 -0.04 -5.05
CA GLN A 171 -25.13 0.77 -4.02
C GLN A 171 -24.29 0.76 -2.73
N ALA A 172 -23.90 -0.42 -2.23
CA ALA A 172 -23.12 -0.56 -1.00
C ALA A 172 -21.77 0.13 -1.08
N SER A 173 -21.08 0.03 -2.23
CA SER A 173 -19.75 0.60 -2.45
C SER A 173 -19.74 2.06 -2.92
N ASP A 174 -20.90 2.67 -3.14
CA ASP A 174 -21.09 4.00 -3.73
C ASP A 174 -20.30 4.17 -5.05
N THR A 175 -20.48 3.18 -5.97
CA THR A 175 -19.80 3.13 -7.27
C THR A 175 -20.78 2.84 -8.39
N SER A 176 -20.31 2.93 -9.64
CA SER A 176 -21.13 2.57 -10.80
C SER A 176 -21.23 1.05 -11.01
N LEU A 177 -22.31 0.61 -11.62
CA LEU A 177 -22.53 -0.79 -12.00
C LEU A 177 -21.38 -1.32 -12.88
N GLY A 178 -20.89 -0.52 -13.83
CA GLY A 178 -19.78 -0.89 -14.70
C GLY A 178 -18.46 -1.08 -13.94
N THR A 179 -18.23 -0.31 -12.86
CA THR A 179 -17.09 -0.52 -11.98
C THR A 179 -17.19 -1.87 -11.28
N VAL A 180 -18.35 -2.20 -10.71
CA VAL A 180 -18.56 -3.49 -10.03
C VAL A 180 -18.36 -4.65 -11.00
N GLN A 181 -18.99 -4.61 -12.19
CA GLN A 181 -18.82 -5.66 -13.21
C GLN A 181 -17.35 -5.89 -13.56
N ALA A 182 -16.61 -4.81 -13.76
CA ALA A 182 -15.19 -4.90 -14.11
C ALA A 182 -14.34 -5.47 -12.97
N VAL A 183 -14.60 -5.07 -11.72
CA VAL A 183 -13.89 -5.57 -10.53
C VAL A 183 -14.22 -7.05 -10.29
N ILE A 184 -15.49 -7.44 -10.31
CA ILE A 184 -15.90 -8.85 -10.10
C ILE A 184 -15.26 -9.75 -11.18
N LYS A 185 -15.38 -9.37 -12.47
CA LYS A 185 -14.74 -10.12 -13.56
C LYS A 185 -13.24 -10.31 -13.35
N GLU A 186 -12.58 -9.27 -12.86
CA GLU A 186 -11.13 -9.30 -12.58
C GLU A 186 -10.82 -10.20 -11.37
N LEU A 187 -11.59 -10.12 -10.27
CA LEU A 187 -11.42 -10.99 -9.10
C LEU A 187 -11.61 -12.47 -9.47
N VAL A 188 -12.59 -12.80 -10.32
CA VAL A 188 -12.81 -14.16 -10.82
C VAL A 188 -11.61 -14.61 -11.67
N SER A 189 -11.17 -13.79 -12.63
CA SER A 189 -10.06 -14.14 -13.54
C SER A 189 -8.70 -14.29 -12.81
N THR A 190 -8.54 -13.63 -11.65
CA THR A 190 -7.31 -13.70 -10.83
C THR A 190 -7.42 -14.70 -9.68
N GLY A 191 -8.53 -15.44 -9.57
CA GLY A 191 -8.76 -16.44 -8.54
C GLY A 191 -8.97 -15.88 -7.13
N HIS A 192 -9.34 -14.59 -7.03
CA HIS A 192 -9.73 -13.95 -5.77
C HIS A 192 -11.24 -14.01 -5.50
N MET A 193 -12.01 -14.50 -6.44
CA MET A 193 -13.44 -14.80 -6.29
C MET A 193 -13.76 -16.11 -6.98
N LEU A 194 -14.45 -16.98 -6.28
CA LEU A 194 -14.96 -18.25 -6.80
C LEU A 194 -16.45 -18.10 -7.10
N GLU A 195 -16.87 -18.63 -8.25
CA GLU A 195 -18.26 -18.74 -8.64
C GLU A 195 -18.69 -20.23 -8.60
N SER A 196 -19.77 -20.53 -7.92
CA SER A 196 -20.35 -21.86 -7.83
C SER A 196 -21.88 -21.77 -8.00
N GLY A 197 -22.56 -22.91 -8.08
CA GLY A 197 -24.04 -22.94 -8.13
C GLY A 197 -24.71 -22.23 -6.95
N ASP A 198 -24.02 -22.16 -5.80
CA ASP A 198 -24.51 -21.50 -4.58
C ASP A 198 -24.18 -20.00 -4.52
N GLY A 199 -23.59 -19.43 -5.57
CA GLY A 199 -23.25 -18.01 -5.65
C GLY A 199 -21.73 -17.74 -5.72
N ARG A 200 -21.36 -16.51 -5.42
CA ARG A 200 -19.99 -16.04 -5.43
C ARG A 200 -19.46 -15.88 -4.00
N ARG A 201 -18.19 -16.19 -3.80
CA ARG A 201 -17.47 -15.95 -2.54
C ARG A 201 -16.07 -15.45 -2.79
N LEU A 202 -15.55 -14.61 -1.89
CA LEU A 202 -14.15 -14.23 -1.91
C LEU A 202 -13.25 -15.46 -1.63
N HIS A 203 -12.06 -15.46 -2.18
CA HIS A 203 -11.05 -16.49 -2.00
C HIS A 203 -9.66 -15.84 -1.91
N ARG A 204 -8.75 -16.43 -1.12
CA ARG A 204 -7.43 -15.84 -0.80
C ARG A 204 -7.57 -14.43 -0.26
N THR A 205 -8.49 -14.24 0.68
CA THR A 205 -8.91 -12.93 1.19
C THR A 205 -7.78 -12.22 1.91
N ARG A 206 -6.92 -12.93 2.65
CA ARG A 206 -5.73 -12.37 3.29
C ARG A 206 -4.86 -11.60 2.28
N ARG A 207 -4.46 -12.25 1.19
CA ARG A 207 -3.61 -11.64 0.15
C ARG A 207 -4.31 -10.48 -0.55
N LEU A 208 -5.61 -10.60 -0.78
CA LEU A 208 -6.43 -9.54 -1.37
C LEU A 208 -6.50 -8.33 -0.44
N PHE A 209 -6.69 -8.56 0.85
CA PHE A 209 -6.76 -7.52 1.88
C PHE A 209 -5.42 -6.78 2.03
N ASP A 210 -4.30 -7.52 2.15
CA ASP A 210 -2.97 -6.90 2.27
C ASP A 210 -2.69 -5.97 1.08
N ARG A 211 -2.97 -6.43 -0.15
CA ARG A 211 -2.84 -5.60 -1.35
C ARG A 211 -3.79 -4.41 -1.37
N TRP A 212 -5.02 -4.57 -0.84
CA TRP A 212 -5.97 -3.48 -0.72
C TRP A 212 -5.48 -2.42 0.25
N VAL A 213 -4.94 -2.79 1.40
CA VAL A 213 -4.35 -1.86 2.40
C VAL A 213 -3.21 -1.04 1.78
N GLU A 214 -2.29 -1.70 1.07
CA GLU A 214 -1.21 -1.00 0.37
C GLU A 214 -1.74 0.01 -0.67
N ALA A 215 -2.67 -0.44 -1.52
CA ALA A 215 -3.27 0.42 -2.55
C ALA A 215 -4.11 1.55 -1.94
N TYR A 216 -4.80 1.30 -0.83
CA TYR A 216 -5.57 2.29 -0.10
C TYR A 216 -4.67 3.43 0.41
N ALA A 217 -3.58 3.10 1.06
CA ALA A 217 -2.62 4.09 1.58
C ALA A 217 -2.05 5.00 0.48
N LEU A 218 -1.82 4.45 -0.73
CA LEU A 218 -1.22 5.19 -1.83
C LEU A 218 -2.23 5.99 -2.69
N GLU A 219 -3.43 5.45 -2.88
CA GLU A 219 -4.33 5.94 -3.93
C GLU A 219 -5.62 6.58 -3.42
N LEU A 220 -6.25 5.99 -2.40
CA LEU A 220 -7.55 6.44 -1.90
C LEU A 220 -7.41 7.33 -0.67
N TYR A 221 -6.62 6.90 0.31
CA TYR A 221 -6.41 7.61 1.58
C TYR A 221 -6.06 9.11 1.42
N PRO A 222 -5.11 9.53 0.53
CA PRO A 222 -4.76 10.95 0.39
C PRO A 222 -5.89 11.81 -0.19
N LYS A 223 -6.89 11.18 -0.84
CA LYS A 223 -7.99 11.86 -1.53
C LYS A 223 -9.26 11.98 -0.66
N LEU A 224 -9.26 11.38 0.53
CA LEU A 224 -10.45 11.33 1.38
C LEU A 224 -10.61 12.56 2.27
N THR A 225 -9.53 13.19 2.71
CA THR A 225 -9.59 14.36 3.59
C THR A 225 -10.12 15.57 2.84
N PHE A 226 -11.21 16.17 3.31
CA PHE A 226 -11.79 17.37 2.73
C PHE A 226 -11.91 18.56 3.70
N ALA A 227 -11.70 18.34 5.01
CA ALA A 227 -11.62 19.39 6.00
C ALA A 227 -10.72 18.99 7.18
N ARG A 228 -10.08 19.98 7.80
CA ARG A 228 -9.23 19.81 8.98
C ARG A 228 -9.58 20.84 10.03
N PHE A 229 -9.53 20.41 11.29
CA PHE A 229 -9.83 21.25 12.44
C PHE A 229 -8.80 21.01 13.53
N ASP A 230 -8.75 21.97 14.47
CA ASP A 230 -8.02 21.87 15.72
C ASP A 230 -9.02 21.79 16.86
N SER A 231 -8.75 20.94 17.84
CA SER A 231 -9.50 20.82 19.08
C SER A 231 -8.73 21.47 20.24
N SER A 232 -9.44 22.10 21.18
CA SER A 232 -8.84 22.58 22.43
C SER A 232 -8.74 21.51 23.52
N ASP A 233 -9.45 20.40 23.36
CA ASP A 233 -9.47 19.25 24.25
C ASP A 233 -9.15 17.97 23.48
N PRO A 234 -8.03 17.29 23.73
CA PRO A 234 -7.67 16.06 23.03
C PRO A 234 -8.65 14.89 23.29
N ASN A 235 -9.51 14.98 24.31
CA ASN A 235 -10.49 13.96 24.65
C ASN A 235 -11.93 14.31 24.22
N TRP A 236 -12.14 15.40 23.48
CA TRP A 236 -13.44 15.88 23.05
C TRP A 236 -14.34 14.82 22.42
N TRP A 237 -13.78 13.89 21.69
CA TRP A 237 -14.49 12.82 21.00
C TRP A 237 -15.23 11.86 21.94
N ARG A 238 -14.82 11.76 23.23
CA ARG A 238 -15.46 10.89 24.23
C ARG A 238 -16.89 11.33 24.55
N SER A 239 -17.15 12.63 24.53
CA SER A 239 -18.47 13.22 24.79
C SER A 239 -19.29 13.49 23.53
N ALA A 240 -18.70 13.30 22.34
CA ALA A 240 -19.29 13.72 21.06
C ALA A 240 -20.17 12.65 20.38
N LYS A 241 -20.47 11.54 21.05
CA LYS A 241 -21.20 10.39 20.50
C LYS A 241 -22.55 10.79 19.86
N ASP A 242 -23.36 11.58 20.54
CA ASP A 242 -24.69 11.94 20.06
C ASP A 242 -24.63 12.87 18.84
N ALA A 243 -23.71 13.83 18.83
CA ALA A 243 -23.47 14.71 17.70
C ALA A 243 -22.92 13.95 16.49
N LEU A 244 -22.04 12.95 16.71
CA LEU A 244 -21.52 12.07 15.68
C LEU A 244 -22.65 11.29 15.01
N LEU A 245 -23.44 10.55 15.80
CA LEU A 245 -24.55 9.73 15.31
C LEU A 245 -25.61 10.57 14.59
N ALA A 246 -26.00 11.71 15.14
CA ALA A 246 -26.96 12.63 14.53
C ALA A 246 -26.48 13.17 13.17
N SER A 247 -25.16 13.19 12.94
CA SER A 247 -24.56 13.61 11.67
C SER A 247 -24.36 12.45 10.68
N GLY A 248 -24.71 11.20 11.04
CA GLY A 248 -24.42 9.99 10.25
C GLY A 248 -22.92 9.75 10.04
N ALA A 249 -22.10 10.36 10.89
CA ALA A 249 -20.65 10.26 10.86
C ALA A 249 -20.15 9.08 11.70
N GLN A 250 -18.89 8.70 11.50
CA GLN A 250 -18.25 7.57 12.18
C GLN A 250 -16.79 7.89 12.51
N TRP A 251 -16.32 7.39 13.64
CA TRP A 251 -14.89 7.46 13.97
C TRP A 251 -14.07 6.52 13.11
N GLY A 252 -12.89 6.95 12.67
CA GLY A 252 -11.84 6.17 12.02
C GLY A 252 -10.52 6.26 12.77
N GLY A 253 -9.48 5.65 12.18
CA GLY A 253 -8.11 5.71 12.67
C GLY A 253 -7.93 5.38 14.16
N GLU A 254 -7.10 6.16 14.85
CA GLU A 254 -6.76 5.95 16.27
C GLU A 254 -7.98 5.99 17.20
N THR A 255 -8.94 6.89 16.93
CA THR A 255 -10.15 7.01 17.76
C THR A 255 -11.01 5.77 17.67
N ALA A 256 -11.21 5.23 16.46
CA ALA A 256 -11.94 3.97 16.28
C ALA A 256 -11.21 2.79 16.93
N ALA A 257 -9.89 2.74 16.80
CA ALA A 257 -9.05 1.72 17.42
C ALA A 257 -9.15 1.74 18.95
N ASN A 258 -9.09 2.95 19.57
CA ASN A 258 -9.27 3.09 21.01
C ASN A 258 -10.64 2.59 21.48
N ILE A 259 -11.71 2.86 20.72
CA ILE A 259 -13.07 2.38 21.06
C ILE A 259 -13.14 0.84 21.01
N LEU A 260 -12.33 0.20 20.18
CA LEU A 260 -12.33 -1.26 20.03
C LEU A 260 -11.60 -1.99 21.17
N ASP A 261 -10.46 -1.48 21.65
CA ASP A 261 -9.64 -2.21 22.63
C ASP A 261 -8.95 -1.35 23.72
N ASP A 262 -9.19 -0.03 23.71
CA ASP A 262 -8.65 0.97 24.67
C ASP A 262 -7.11 0.93 24.86
N TYR A 263 -6.38 0.42 23.89
CA TYR A 263 -4.91 0.31 23.95
C TYR A 263 -4.21 1.61 23.57
N LEU A 264 -4.49 2.15 22.36
CA LEU A 264 -3.85 3.34 21.84
C LEU A 264 -4.62 4.60 22.24
N ARG A 265 -3.96 5.57 22.88
CA ARG A 265 -4.53 6.90 23.10
C ARG A 265 -4.46 7.71 21.81
N PRO A 266 -5.60 8.17 21.27
CA PRO A 266 -5.63 8.93 20.02
C PRO A 266 -4.86 10.25 20.14
N ALA A 267 -3.90 10.46 19.26
CA ALA A 267 -3.24 11.74 19.03
C ALA A 267 -3.96 12.57 17.96
N ARG A 268 -4.61 11.88 17.02
CA ARG A 268 -5.45 12.47 15.97
C ARG A 268 -6.81 11.81 15.94
N THR A 269 -7.84 12.61 15.65
CA THR A 269 -9.20 12.13 15.48
C THR A 269 -9.58 12.14 14.00
N ILE A 270 -9.95 11.00 13.47
CA ILE A 270 -10.46 10.86 12.10
C ILE A 270 -11.98 10.66 12.16
N VAL A 271 -12.71 11.47 11.41
CA VAL A 271 -14.17 11.41 11.27
C VAL A 271 -14.53 11.13 9.82
N TYR A 272 -15.23 10.05 9.56
CA TYR A 272 -15.80 9.77 8.25
C TYR A 272 -17.23 10.29 8.17
N ALA A 273 -17.47 11.20 7.22
CA ALA A 273 -18.77 11.82 7.00
C ALA A 273 -19.03 12.05 5.50
N ARG A 274 -20.28 12.27 5.12
CA ARG A 274 -20.63 12.63 3.72
C ARG A 274 -20.31 14.09 3.41
N GLU A 275 -20.48 14.93 4.43
CA GLU A 275 -20.20 16.37 4.43
C GLU A 275 -19.63 16.78 5.79
N VAL A 276 -19.19 18.05 5.95
CA VAL A 276 -18.71 18.54 7.24
C VAL A 276 -19.85 18.42 8.27
N PRO A 277 -19.67 17.64 9.36
CA PRO A 277 -20.70 17.44 10.36
C PRO A 277 -20.83 18.68 11.25
N LYS A 278 -21.61 19.67 10.78
CA LYS A 278 -21.72 21.01 11.39
C LYS A 278 -22.05 20.96 12.88
N ARG A 279 -22.99 20.10 13.27
CA ARG A 279 -23.38 19.91 14.67
C ARG A 279 -22.19 19.44 15.51
N LEU A 280 -21.45 18.42 15.04
CA LEU A 280 -20.27 17.91 15.71
C LEU A 280 -19.20 19.00 15.88
N VAL A 281 -18.96 19.79 14.83
CA VAL A 281 -17.97 20.88 14.83
C VAL A 281 -18.38 21.98 15.84
N LEU A 282 -19.64 22.40 15.84
CA LEU A 282 -20.12 23.49 16.70
C LEU A 282 -20.19 23.11 18.17
N GLU A 283 -20.80 21.97 18.49
CA GLU A 283 -20.96 21.51 19.88
C GLU A 283 -19.60 21.25 20.56
N ASN A 284 -18.58 20.79 19.78
CA ASN A 284 -17.25 20.52 20.30
C ASN A 284 -16.24 21.66 20.06
N ARG A 285 -16.71 22.83 19.60
CA ARG A 285 -15.92 24.05 19.40
C ARG A 285 -14.66 23.81 18.55
N LEU A 286 -14.74 22.93 17.57
CA LEU A 286 -13.63 22.64 16.66
C LEU A 286 -13.36 23.87 15.78
N ARG A 287 -12.10 24.29 15.68
CA ARG A 287 -11.67 25.44 14.88
C ARG A 287 -11.05 24.97 13.60
N LYS A 288 -11.33 25.64 12.49
CA LYS A 288 -10.71 25.30 11.21
C LYS A 288 -9.20 25.43 11.32
N ALA A 289 -8.48 24.34 11.04
CA ALA A 289 -7.03 24.32 11.10
C ALA A 289 -6.42 25.15 9.96
N GLN A 290 -5.29 25.83 10.25
CA GLN A 290 -4.48 26.53 9.25
C GLN A 290 -3.40 25.62 8.65
N GLY A 291 -3.22 24.42 9.21
CA GLY A 291 -2.23 23.42 8.80
C GLY A 291 -2.81 22.00 8.84
N GLU A 292 -2.05 21.06 9.40
CA GLU A 292 -2.45 19.66 9.44
C GLU A 292 -3.64 19.39 10.38
N GLY A 293 -3.76 20.13 11.49
CA GLY A 293 -4.81 19.94 12.49
C GLY A 293 -4.71 18.58 13.21
N ASP A 294 -5.46 18.45 14.32
CA ASP A 294 -5.59 17.21 15.10
C ASP A 294 -6.91 16.45 14.80
N VAL A 295 -7.82 17.06 14.01
CA VAL A 295 -9.09 16.47 13.59
C VAL A 295 -9.20 16.49 12.07
N GLU A 296 -9.31 15.32 11.45
CA GLU A 296 -9.53 15.19 10.01
C GLU A 296 -10.95 14.72 9.71
N ILE A 297 -11.64 15.47 8.82
CA ILE A 297 -12.92 15.02 8.27
C ILE A 297 -12.64 14.38 6.91
N ARG A 298 -12.97 13.10 6.78
CA ARG A 298 -12.77 12.30 5.58
C ARG A 298 -14.08 11.89 4.95
N LYS A 299 -14.08 11.74 3.64
CA LYS A 299 -15.26 11.35 2.87
C LYS A 299 -15.64 9.91 3.14
N LYS A 300 -16.86 9.70 3.70
CA LYS A 300 -17.51 8.39 3.79
C LYS A 300 -17.90 7.94 2.38
N PHE A 301 -17.30 6.84 1.92
CA PHE A 301 -17.41 6.35 0.53
C PHE A 301 -18.17 5.02 0.39
N TRP A 302 -18.94 4.66 1.40
CA TRP A 302 -19.81 3.46 1.40
C TRP A 302 -21.22 3.81 1.85
N LYS A 303 -22.19 2.93 1.54
CA LYS A 303 -23.61 3.12 1.87
C LYS A 303 -24.23 1.97 2.64
N PHE A 304 -23.44 0.93 2.95
CA PHE A 304 -23.91 -0.13 3.82
C PHE A 304 -23.83 0.27 5.29
N GLU A 305 -24.70 -0.31 6.11
CA GLU A 305 -24.70 -0.06 7.54
C GLU A 305 -23.62 -0.91 8.22
N PRO A 306 -22.75 -0.29 9.05
CA PRO A 306 -21.74 -1.00 9.81
C PRO A 306 -22.37 -1.76 10.99
N THR A 307 -21.65 -2.74 11.51
CA THR A 307 -22.08 -3.48 12.71
C THR A 307 -22.09 -2.60 13.96
N ASN A 308 -21.11 -1.69 14.06
CA ASN A 308 -21.07 -0.66 15.10
C ASN A 308 -21.30 0.72 14.45
N PRO A 309 -22.38 1.44 14.79
CA PRO A 309 -22.69 2.72 14.16
C PRO A 309 -21.70 3.84 14.51
N LEU A 310 -20.91 3.69 15.59
CA LEU A 310 -19.96 4.72 16.04
C LEU A 310 -18.66 4.71 15.24
N ILE A 311 -18.23 3.55 14.73
CA ILE A 311 -16.93 3.39 14.10
C ILE A 311 -17.08 2.90 12.66
N VAL A 312 -16.10 3.21 11.84
CA VAL A 312 -16.01 2.63 10.50
C VAL A 312 -15.76 1.12 10.60
N PRO A 313 -16.05 0.32 9.55
CA PRO A 313 -15.72 -1.10 9.53
C PRO A 313 -14.24 -1.36 9.83
N THR A 314 -13.95 -2.41 10.60
CA THR A 314 -12.59 -2.70 11.11
C THR A 314 -11.51 -2.87 10.02
N PRO A 315 -11.81 -3.37 8.78
CA PRO A 315 -10.83 -3.30 7.69
C PRO A 315 -10.35 -1.89 7.37
N LEU A 316 -11.22 -0.86 7.50
CA LEU A 316 -10.83 0.53 7.27
C LEU A 316 -10.06 1.10 8.45
N VAL A 317 -10.43 0.76 9.70
CA VAL A 317 -9.64 1.13 10.89
C VAL A 317 -8.22 0.63 10.75
N TYR A 318 -8.05 -0.65 10.41
CA TYR A 318 -6.75 -1.25 10.16
C TYR A 318 -5.95 -0.50 9.06
N ALA A 319 -6.60 -0.23 7.93
CA ALA A 319 -5.96 0.45 6.80
C ALA A 319 -5.56 1.90 7.12
N ASP A 320 -6.37 2.63 7.90
CA ASP A 320 -6.04 3.98 8.38
C ASP A 320 -4.78 3.99 9.24
N LEU A 321 -4.68 3.05 10.19
CA LEU A 321 -3.52 2.92 11.07
C LEU A 321 -2.25 2.56 10.29
N MET A 322 -2.35 1.63 9.35
CA MET A 322 -1.22 1.24 8.49
C MET A 322 -0.77 2.37 7.56
N ALA A 323 -1.70 3.22 7.08
CA ALA A 323 -1.40 4.33 6.18
C ALA A 323 -0.67 5.48 6.87
N SER A 324 -0.72 5.57 8.20
CA SER A 324 -0.06 6.64 8.97
C SER A 324 1.46 6.53 8.99
N ALA A 325 2.02 5.31 8.83
CA ALA A 325 3.42 4.97 9.02
C ALA A 325 3.99 5.29 10.43
N ASP A 326 3.12 5.52 11.43
CA ASP A 326 3.50 5.70 12.83
C ASP A 326 3.68 4.31 13.49
N PRO A 327 4.85 4.01 14.09
CA PRO A 327 5.09 2.70 14.73
C PRO A 327 4.04 2.30 15.76
N ARG A 328 3.51 3.24 16.56
CA ARG A 328 2.46 2.96 17.56
C ARG A 328 1.15 2.57 16.90
N GLN A 329 0.80 3.21 15.77
CA GLN A 329 -0.40 2.88 15.00
C GLN A 329 -0.25 1.54 14.28
N ILE A 330 0.94 1.22 13.78
CA ILE A 330 1.24 -0.08 13.16
C ILE A 330 1.11 -1.21 14.21
N GLU A 331 1.66 -1.03 15.42
CA GLU A 331 1.49 -1.98 16.52
C GLU A 331 0.00 -2.20 16.85
N GLN A 332 -0.76 -1.10 16.95
CA GLN A 332 -2.20 -1.16 17.18
C GLN A 332 -2.93 -1.90 16.06
N ALA A 333 -2.56 -1.66 14.80
CA ALA A 333 -3.13 -2.36 13.66
C ALA A 333 -2.91 -3.89 13.76
N GLN A 334 -1.70 -4.31 14.13
CA GLN A 334 -1.39 -5.73 14.33
C GLN A 334 -2.24 -6.36 15.44
N ARG A 335 -2.40 -5.68 16.59
CA ARG A 335 -3.28 -6.12 17.67
C ARG A 335 -4.73 -6.28 17.21
N LEU A 336 -5.25 -5.31 16.45
CA LEU A 336 -6.60 -5.39 15.88
C LEU A 336 -6.73 -6.58 14.92
N ARG A 337 -5.71 -6.83 14.10
CA ARG A 337 -5.70 -7.96 13.16
C ARG A 337 -5.82 -9.30 13.87
N GLU A 338 -5.17 -9.45 15.01
CA GLU A 338 -5.21 -10.64 15.85
C GLU A 338 -6.50 -10.75 16.69
N GLY A 339 -7.07 -9.63 17.12
CA GLY A 339 -8.21 -9.57 18.04
C GLY A 339 -9.57 -9.52 17.37
N ASP A 340 -9.72 -8.79 16.25
CA ASP A 340 -11.01 -8.55 15.61
C ASP A 340 -11.53 -9.77 14.84
N GLY A 341 -12.81 -10.08 15.01
CA GLY A 341 -13.42 -11.28 14.43
C GLY A 341 -13.49 -11.26 12.89
N LEU A 342 -13.68 -10.07 12.28
CA LEU A 342 -13.72 -9.93 10.82
C LEU A 342 -12.32 -10.02 10.22
N LEU A 343 -11.33 -9.34 10.81
CA LEU A 343 -9.93 -9.40 10.34
C LEU A 343 -9.36 -10.81 10.46
N ARG A 344 -9.62 -11.51 11.56
CA ARG A 344 -9.24 -12.93 11.68
C ARG A 344 -9.91 -13.84 10.66
N ARG A 345 -11.15 -13.54 10.26
CA ARG A 345 -11.81 -14.29 9.17
C ARG A 345 -11.10 -14.06 7.84
N ILE A 346 -10.73 -12.81 7.55
CA ILE A 346 -9.95 -12.44 6.37
C ILE A 346 -8.62 -13.23 6.31
N ASP A 347 -7.97 -13.43 7.45
CA ASP A 347 -6.68 -14.11 7.53
C ASP A 347 -6.74 -15.64 7.43
N ARG A 348 -7.90 -16.25 7.70
CA ARG A 348 -8.07 -17.72 7.68
C ARG A 348 -8.33 -18.31 6.29
N ASP A 349 -8.65 -17.46 5.33
CA ASP A 349 -9.02 -17.82 3.97
C ASP A 349 -7.87 -17.43 2.99
#